data_9fc39d5c513e4de2146a28c4379376ec
#
_entry.id   9fc39d5c513e4de2146a28c4379376ec
#
_cell.length_a   1.000
_cell.length_b   1.000
_cell.length_c   1.000
_cell.angle_alpha   90.00
_cell.angle_beta   90.00
_cell.angle_gamma   90.00
#
_symmetry.space_group_name_H-M   'P 1'
#
loop_
_entity.id
_entity.type
_entity.pdbx_description
1 polymer ?
#
loop_
_entity_poly.entity_id
_entity_poly.type
_entity_poly.pdbx_seq_one_letter_code
_entity_poly.pdbx_strand_id
1 'polypeptide(L)'
;MSSEITKESGIKWGPFRLRIPFLHMKFLTGEVLQGLVISGATALAGAPVVMALGLSFEQAVACALIASILITSGPIIFGEPLAPGWVTPALPLVIAFFISKGFFDGVYREEAFQYMAAMCIEFTAIIILLGVSGFGKVIVEKIPNALKSGIILGAALAAFYQIFFSDFDRYIGATPVAMITILTICTITTFSEPFKRLASKNRFLGIIGSLGLLPGFLIATLVGFLVGEINFDIQSGFIFPPVNEVYDLTSPFSIDFPPPAYYVEVLPLVVIGYLLLFGDFVTGTEILKDAQKNRPDEVINIDINRAHNSVGIRNLLGAVVNPFFPTQGALW
;
A
#
# COMPACT_ATOMS: atom_id res chain seq x y z
N MET A 1 -6.55 39.06 -1.90
CA MET A 1 -5.24 38.83 -1.26
C MET A 1 -5.27 37.43 -0.66
N SER A 2 -4.78 36.43 -1.40
CA SER A 2 -4.58 35.10 -0.85
C SER A 2 -3.34 35.16 0.03
N SER A 3 -3.49 34.97 1.34
CA SER A 3 -2.35 34.74 2.22
C SER A 3 -1.63 33.50 1.68
N GLU A 4 -0.41 33.68 1.18
CA GLU A 4 0.46 32.57 0.85
C GLU A 4 0.58 31.68 2.09
N ILE A 5 0.12 30.44 1.98
CA ILE A 5 0.25 29.46 3.04
C ILE A 5 1.73 29.07 3.06
N THR A 6 2.48 29.63 3.99
CA THR A 6 3.94 29.43 4.11
C THR A 6 4.31 28.30 5.06
N LYS A 7 3.34 27.65 5.71
CA LYS A 7 3.60 26.60 6.71
C LYS A 7 2.78 25.35 6.44
N GLU A 8 3.46 24.23 6.57
CA GLU A 8 2.85 22.90 6.62
C GLU A 8 1.85 22.81 7.79
N SER A 9 0.65 22.31 7.55
CA SER A 9 -0.41 22.15 8.57
C SER A 9 -0.07 21.05 9.58
N GLY A 10 -0.66 21.11 10.77
CA GLY A 10 -0.51 20.09 11.81
C GLY A 10 0.33 20.50 13.01
N ILE A 11 0.27 19.69 14.06
CA ILE A 11 0.98 19.87 15.33
C ILE A 11 2.33 19.17 15.24
N LYS A 12 3.43 19.91 15.39
CA LYS A 12 4.78 19.36 15.35
C LYS A 12 5.09 18.56 16.62
N TRP A 13 5.60 17.34 16.47
CA TRP A 13 6.15 16.55 17.54
C TRP A 13 7.46 15.85 17.08
N GLY A 14 8.59 16.25 17.64
CA GLY A 14 9.90 15.81 17.16
C GLY A 14 10.11 16.11 15.67
N PRO A 15 10.54 15.14 14.86
CA PRO A 15 10.67 15.27 13.42
C PRO A 15 9.33 15.13 12.68
N PHE A 16 8.27 14.74 13.36
CA PHE A 16 6.97 14.39 12.81
C PHE A 16 5.91 15.48 12.97
N ARG A 17 4.74 15.26 12.36
CA ARG A 17 3.56 16.13 12.50
C ARG A 17 2.29 15.30 12.66
N LEU A 18 1.53 15.61 13.70
CA LEU A 18 0.18 15.11 13.88
C LEU A 18 -0.77 15.96 13.03
N ARG A 19 -1.49 15.32 12.11
CA ARG A 19 -2.50 15.95 11.25
C ARG A 19 -3.85 15.33 11.56
N ILE A 20 -4.69 16.03 12.28
CA ILE A 20 -6.04 15.57 12.60
C ILE A 20 -6.91 15.75 11.35
N PRO A 21 -7.60 14.69 10.87
CA PRO A 21 -8.57 14.78 9.79
C PRO A 21 -9.61 15.89 10.06
N PHE A 22 -10.08 16.56 9.03
CA PHE A 22 -11.02 17.68 9.06
C PHE A 22 -10.52 18.98 9.71
N LEU A 23 -9.52 18.91 10.61
CA LEU A 23 -8.95 20.09 11.23
C LEU A 23 -7.70 20.59 10.48
N HIS A 24 -6.81 19.67 10.12
CA HIS A 24 -5.54 19.96 9.44
C HIS A 24 -5.52 19.48 7.99
N MET A 25 -6.47 18.66 7.60
CA MET A 25 -6.65 18.14 6.24
C MET A 25 -8.07 18.49 5.77
N LYS A 26 -8.16 19.08 4.56
CA LYS A 26 -9.45 19.40 3.96
C LYS A 26 -10.19 18.13 3.56
N PHE A 27 -11.50 18.12 3.78
CA PHE A 27 -12.36 17.06 3.28
C PHE A 27 -12.75 17.37 1.83
N LEU A 28 -12.21 16.59 0.90
CA LEU A 28 -12.56 16.63 -0.51
C LEU A 28 -13.32 15.35 -0.85
N THR A 29 -14.63 15.48 -1.10
CA THR A 29 -15.53 14.33 -1.25
C THR A 29 -15.05 13.32 -2.29
N GLY A 30 -14.53 13.79 -3.44
CA GLY A 30 -14.01 12.90 -4.49
C GLY A 30 -12.80 12.09 -4.04
N GLU A 31 -11.85 12.72 -3.35
CA GLU A 31 -10.64 12.07 -2.84
C GLU A 31 -10.98 11.08 -1.72
N VAL A 32 -11.91 11.45 -0.83
CA VAL A 32 -12.34 10.56 0.27
C VAL A 32 -13.09 9.35 -0.26
N LEU A 33 -14.01 9.51 -1.21
CA LEU A 33 -14.73 8.38 -1.81
C LEU A 33 -13.77 7.45 -2.56
N GLN A 34 -12.84 8.00 -3.32
CA GLN A 34 -11.79 7.21 -3.99
C GLN A 34 -10.94 6.46 -2.96
N GLY A 35 -10.50 7.13 -1.90
CA GLY A 35 -9.72 6.53 -0.82
C GLY A 35 -10.47 5.39 -0.13
N LEU A 36 -11.75 5.56 0.18
CA LEU A 36 -12.59 4.52 0.81
C LEU A 36 -12.69 3.26 -0.06
N VAL A 37 -12.93 3.42 -1.36
CA VAL A 37 -13.09 2.27 -2.26
C VAL A 37 -11.75 1.57 -2.48
N ILE A 38 -10.68 2.32 -2.76
CA ILE A 38 -9.35 1.74 -2.97
C ILE A 38 -8.85 1.06 -1.69
N SER A 39 -8.97 1.73 -0.54
CA SER A 39 -8.55 1.14 0.75
C SER A 39 -9.36 -0.11 1.08
N GLY A 40 -10.68 -0.11 0.85
CA GLY A 40 -11.53 -1.28 1.06
C GLY A 40 -11.15 -2.45 0.16
N ALA A 41 -10.85 -2.20 -1.11
CA ALA A 41 -10.43 -3.24 -2.05
C ALA A 41 -9.02 -3.77 -1.76
N THR A 42 -8.09 -2.90 -1.36
CA THR A 42 -6.67 -3.28 -1.15
C THR A 42 -6.40 -3.81 0.25
N ALA A 43 -7.15 -3.40 1.28
CA ALA A 43 -6.96 -3.84 2.65
C ALA A 43 -7.06 -5.36 2.79
N LEU A 44 -7.96 -6.01 2.05
CA LEU A 44 -8.16 -7.45 2.07
C LEU A 44 -7.29 -8.22 1.05
N ALA A 45 -6.47 -7.55 0.26
CA ALA A 45 -5.64 -8.21 -0.75
C ALA A 45 -4.67 -9.25 -0.18
N GLY A 46 -4.21 -9.06 1.05
CA GLY A 46 -3.37 -10.02 1.78
C GLY A 46 -4.15 -11.13 2.49
N ALA A 47 -5.47 -11.03 2.64
CA ALA A 47 -6.28 -12.00 3.38
C ALA A 47 -6.12 -13.45 2.86
N PRO A 48 -6.16 -13.72 1.53
CA PRO A 48 -5.97 -15.08 1.03
C PRO A 48 -4.63 -15.69 1.43
N VAL A 49 -3.58 -14.87 1.56
CA VAL A 49 -2.25 -15.35 1.92
C VAL A 49 -2.22 -15.82 3.37
N VAL A 50 -2.71 -14.99 4.31
CA VAL A 50 -2.72 -15.39 5.73
C VAL A 50 -3.72 -16.51 6.01
N MET A 51 -4.80 -16.60 5.23
CA MET A 51 -5.70 -17.76 5.28
C MET A 51 -4.99 -19.04 4.83
N ALA A 52 -4.18 -18.97 3.78
CA ALA A 52 -3.33 -20.09 3.35
C ALA A 52 -2.28 -20.49 4.39
N LEU A 53 -1.88 -19.55 5.26
CA LEU A 53 -1.03 -19.80 6.43
C LEU A 53 -1.81 -20.35 7.65
N GLY A 54 -3.08 -20.63 7.50
CA GLY A 54 -3.91 -21.31 8.54
C GLY A 54 -4.72 -20.37 9.44
N LEU A 55 -4.91 -19.10 9.07
CA LEU A 55 -5.84 -18.22 9.75
C LEU A 55 -7.26 -18.34 9.18
N SER A 56 -8.28 -18.10 10.02
CA SER A 56 -9.67 -17.99 9.55
C SER A 56 -9.88 -16.67 8.77
N PHE A 57 -11.02 -16.56 8.09
CA PHE A 57 -11.37 -15.32 7.38
C PHE A 57 -11.47 -14.13 8.34
N GLU A 58 -12.10 -14.30 9.49
CA GLU A 58 -12.26 -13.27 10.52
C GLU A 58 -10.90 -12.83 11.09
N GLN A 59 -9.98 -13.77 11.29
CA GLN A 59 -8.61 -13.50 11.72
C GLN A 59 -7.84 -12.75 10.61
N ALA A 60 -8.04 -13.11 9.34
CA ALA A 60 -7.44 -12.39 8.21
C ALA A 60 -7.97 -10.96 8.09
N VAL A 61 -9.25 -10.73 8.36
CA VAL A 61 -9.84 -9.38 8.46
C VAL A 61 -9.22 -8.60 9.61
N ALA A 62 -8.99 -9.22 10.76
CA ALA A 62 -8.31 -8.57 11.89
C ALA A 62 -6.86 -8.20 11.55
N CYS A 63 -6.11 -9.08 10.88
CA CYS A 63 -4.76 -8.76 10.37
C CYS A 63 -4.79 -7.54 9.46
N ALA A 64 -5.72 -7.52 8.50
CA ALA A 64 -5.86 -6.42 7.56
C ALA A 64 -6.25 -5.10 8.26
N LEU A 65 -7.10 -5.16 9.29
CA LEU A 65 -7.47 -4.00 10.10
C LEU A 65 -6.25 -3.41 10.82
N ILE A 66 -5.48 -4.25 11.52
CA ILE A 66 -4.27 -3.81 12.23
C ILE A 66 -3.28 -3.18 11.25
N ALA A 67 -3.01 -3.85 10.13
CA ALA A 67 -2.13 -3.33 9.08
C ALA A 67 -2.63 -1.99 8.53
N SER A 68 -3.94 -1.86 8.26
CA SER A 68 -4.54 -0.62 7.75
C SER A 68 -4.44 0.54 8.74
N ILE A 69 -4.62 0.29 10.05
CA ILE A 69 -4.42 1.30 11.09
C ILE A 69 -2.95 1.78 11.10
N LEU A 70 -2.00 0.86 11.03
CA LEU A 70 -0.58 1.20 10.99
C LEU A 70 -0.24 1.98 9.71
N ILE A 71 -0.76 1.56 8.56
CA ILE A 71 -0.56 2.22 7.27
C ILE A 71 -1.11 3.65 7.32
N THR A 72 -2.36 3.84 7.72
CA THR A 72 -3.01 5.15 7.76
C THR A 72 -2.46 6.07 8.84
N SER A 73 -1.77 5.54 9.83
CA SER A 73 -1.06 6.36 10.82
C SER A 73 0.04 7.25 10.19
N GLY A 74 0.58 6.88 9.03
CA GLY A 74 1.60 7.64 8.31
C GLY A 74 1.23 9.11 8.09
N PRO A 75 0.20 9.42 7.31
CA PRO A 75 -0.23 10.79 7.08
C PRO A 75 -0.81 11.46 8.33
N ILE A 76 -1.46 10.71 9.23
CA ILE A 76 -2.15 11.24 10.41
C ILE A 76 -1.16 11.54 11.54
N ILE A 77 -0.41 10.55 12.00
CA ILE A 77 0.44 10.66 13.19
C ILE A 77 1.82 11.22 12.84
N PHE A 78 2.38 10.78 11.72
CA PHE A 78 3.75 11.15 11.34
C PHE A 78 3.81 12.33 10.35
N GLY A 79 2.66 12.74 9.79
CA GLY A 79 2.60 13.81 8.80
C GLY A 79 3.32 13.47 7.50
N GLU A 80 3.35 12.19 7.16
CA GLU A 80 3.95 11.67 5.95
C GLU A 80 3.07 12.07 4.75
N PRO A 81 3.58 12.83 3.77
CA PRO A 81 2.77 13.22 2.63
C PRO A 81 2.70 12.15 1.54
N LEU A 82 3.60 11.16 1.58
CA LEU A 82 3.59 10.05 0.63
C LEU A 82 2.39 9.14 0.91
N ALA A 83 1.71 8.69 -0.13
CA ALA A 83 0.58 7.79 0.01
C ALA A 83 1.05 6.48 0.65
N PRO A 84 0.52 6.11 1.82
CA PRO A 84 0.98 4.90 2.51
C PRO A 84 0.30 3.67 1.91
N GLY A 85 1.05 2.59 1.82
CA GLY A 85 0.55 1.32 1.27
C GLY A 85 1.45 0.15 1.64
N TRP A 86 1.36 -0.92 0.91
CA TRP A 86 2.25 -2.08 1.03
C TRP A 86 3.33 -2.01 -0.04
N VAL A 87 4.47 -2.66 0.22
CA VAL A 87 5.48 -2.86 -0.82
C VAL A 87 4.98 -3.97 -1.76
N THR A 88 3.98 -3.64 -2.57
CA THR A 88 3.25 -4.59 -3.42
C THR A 88 4.15 -5.41 -4.34
N PRO A 89 5.19 -4.84 -4.98
CA PRO A 89 6.08 -5.62 -5.81
C PRO A 89 6.89 -6.68 -5.03
N ALA A 90 7.00 -6.55 -3.70
CA ALA A 90 7.67 -7.54 -2.86
C ALA A 90 6.76 -8.73 -2.53
N LEU A 91 5.43 -8.57 -2.58
CA LEU A 91 4.47 -9.59 -2.20
C LEU A 91 4.65 -10.93 -2.96
N PRO A 92 4.78 -10.96 -4.29
CA PRO A 92 5.04 -12.22 -5.01
C PRO A 92 6.31 -12.93 -4.55
N LEU A 93 7.36 -12.19 -4.19
CA LEU A 93 8.62 -12.76 -3.70
C LEU A 93 8.44 -13.41 -2.33
N VAL A 94 7.69 -12.76 -1.43
CA VAL A 94 7.37 -13.31 -0.11
C VAL A 94 6.50 -14.56 -0.24
N ILE A 95 5.51 -14.54 -1.14
CA ILE A 95 4.66 -15.70 -1.44
C ILE A 95 5.52 -16.86 -2.00
N ALA A 96 6.39 -16.58 -2.97
CA ALA A 96 7.27 -17.61 -3.53
C ALA A 96 8.20 -18.23 -2.47
N PHE A 97 8.74 -17.41 -1.55
CA PHE A 97 9.51 -17.88 -0.42
C PHE A 97 8.70 -18.81 0.48
N PHE A 98 7.47 -18.45 0.84
CA PHE A 98 6.60 -19.29 1.68
C PHE A 98 6.15 -20.57 0.98
N ILE A 99 5.91 -20.55 -0.34
CA ILE A 99 5.67 -21.75 -1.14
C ILE A 99 6.89 -22.67 -1.07
N SER A 100 8.09 -22.13 -1.24
CA SER A 100 9.33 -22.94 -1.19
C SER A 100 9.60 -23.59 0.17
N LYS A 101 9.04 -23.02 1.23
CA LYS A 101 9.09 -23.56 2.61
C LYS A 101 7.95 -24.53 2.93
N GLY A 102 6.92 -24.62 2.07
CA GLY A 102 5.75 -25.48 2.30
C GLY A 102 4.80 -24.94 3.35
N PHE A 103 4.72 -23.61 3.54
CA PHE A 103 3.91 -23.03 4.62
C PHE A 103 2.43 -22.86 4.30
N PHE A 104 2.00 -23.05 3.05
CA PHE A 104 0.61 -22.82 2.63
C PHE A 104 -0.34 -23.99 2.88
N ASP A 105 0.00 -24.89 3.77
CA ASP A 105 -0.90 -25.94 4.25
C ASP A 105 -1.47 -25.66 5.67
N GLY A 106 -1.04 -24.55 6.29
CA GLY A 106 -1.43 -24.16 7.64
C GLY A 106 -0.78 -24.96 8.79
N VAL A 107 0.00 -26.00 8.47
CA VAL A 107 0.65 -26.85 9.48
C VAL A 107 1.77 -26.09 10.19
N TYR A 108 2.52 -25.26 9.46
CA TYR A 108 3.68 -24.50 9.96
C TYR A 108 3.34 -23.04 10.23
N ARG A 109 2.13 -22.74 10.72
CA ARG A 109 1.67 -21.38 10.93
C ARG A 109 2.62 -20.54 11.80
N GLU A 110 3.00 -21.03 12.97
CA GLU A 110 3.88 -20.31 13.90
C GLU A 110 5.22 -19.99 13.25
N GLU A 111 5.83 -20.98 12.59
CA GLU A 111 7.08 -20.78 11.86
C GLU A 111 6.96 -19.74 10.75
N ALA A 112 5.88 -19.77 9.99
CA ALA A 112 5.62 -18.79 8.93
C ALA A 112 5.51 -17.36 9.49
N PHE A 113 4.82 -17.17 10.61
CA PHE A 113 4.72 -15.85 11.25
C PHE A 113 6.02 -15.44 11.93
N GLN A 114 6.85 -16.35 12.41
CA GLN A 114 8.21 -16.05 12.85
C GLN A 114 9.07 -15.55 11.67
N TYR A 115 9.01 -16.18 10.50
CA TYR A 115 9.69 -15.66 9.29
C TYR A 115 9.18 -14.27 8.88
N MET A 116 7.86 -14.03 8.96
CA MET A 116 7.32 -12.69 8.70
C MET A 116 7.83 -11.66 9.72
N ALA A 117 7.89 -12.03 11.01
CA ALA A 117 8.44 -11.15 12.04
C ALA A 117 9.92 -10.84 11.80
N ALA A 118 10.74 -11.84 11.42
CA ALA A 118 12.13 -11.64 11.05
C ALA A 118 12.26 -10.64 9.90
N MET A 119 11.49 -10.83 8.81
CA MET A 119 11.48 -9.90 7.69
C MET A 119 11.10 -8.47 8.11
N CYS A 120 10.04 -8.30 8.91
CA CYS A 120 9.60 -6.98 9.36
C CYS A 120 10.63 -6.31 10.28
N ILE A 121 11.27 -7.04 11.17
CA ILE A 121 12.30 -6.52 12.09
C ILE A 121 13.54 -6.06 11.31
N GLU A 122 14.05 -6.88 10.40
CA GLU A 122 15.22 -6.52 9.58
C GLU A 122 14.93 -5.35 8.65
N PHE A 123 13.76 -5.38 7.98
CA PHE A 123 13.31 -4.27 7.14
C PHE A 123 13.24 -2.97 7.94
N THR A 124 12.67 -3.03 9.14
CA THR A 124 12.65 -1.91 10.08
C THR A 124 14.04 -1.42 10.42
N ALA A 125 14.97 -2.33 10.74
CA ALA A 125 16.33 -1.95 11.11
C ALA A 125 17.05 -1.20 9.98
N ILE A 126 16.95 -1.70 8.74
CA ILE A 126 17.53 -1.04 7.56
C ILE A 126 16.92 0.36 7.38
N ILE A 127 15.60 0.47 7.40
CA ILE A 127 14.89 1.72 7.14
C ILE A 127 15.17 2.76 8.22
N ILE A 128 15.12 2.40 9.50
CA ILE A 128 15.40 3.31 10.60
C ILE A 128 16.87 3.78 10.56
N LEU A 129 17.82 2.87 10.32
CA LEU A 129 19.22 3.24 10.17
C LEU A 129 19.42 4.26 9.05
N LEU A 130 18.79 4.08 7.91
CA LEU A 130 18.88 5.01 6.80
C LEU A 130 18.17 6.34 7.09
N GLY A 131 17.03 6.32 7.78
CA GLY A 131 16.30 7.51 8.16
C GLY A 131 17.03 8.35 9.21
N VAL A 132 17.52 7.72 10.29
CA VAL A 132 18.21 8.41 11.39
C VAL A 132 19.60 8.91 10.96
N SER A 133 20.33 8.14 10.17
CA SER A 133 21.64 8.56 9.63
C SER A 133 21.53 9.67 8.58
N GLY A 134 20.33 9.91 8.03
CA GLY A 134 20.13 10.81 6.91
C GLY A 134 20.58 10.24 5.56
N PHE A 135 21.10 9.02 5.55
CA PHE A 135 21.65 8.41 4.34
C PHE A 135 20.56 8.03 3.33
N GLY A 136 19.35 7.75 3.80
CA GLY A 136 18.18 7.51 2.94
C GLY A 136 17.91 8.68 1.99
N LYS A 137 17.93 9.91 2.50
CA LYS A 137 17.81 11.12 1.66
C LYS A 137 18.95 11.24 0.66
N VAL A 138 20.18 11.00 1.11
CA VAL A 138 21.37 11.09 0.24
C VAL A 138 21.29 10.11 -0.92
N ILE A 139 20.83 8.88 -0.67
CA ILE A 139 20.64 7.87 -1.72
C ILE A 139 19.59 8.37 -2.73
N VAL A 140 18.40 8.79 -2.26
CA VAL A 140 17.30 9.24 -3.14
C VAL A 140 17.70 10.44 -3.98
N GLU A 141 18.44 11.41 -3.41
CA GLU A 141 18.84 12.63 -4.12
C GLU A 141 19.99 12.42 -5.11
N LYS A 142 20.94 11.53 -4.79
CA LYS A 142 22.12 11.29 -5.62
C LYS A 142 21.88 10.36 -6.81
N ILE A 143 20.80 9.63 -6.82
CA ILE A 143 20.49 8.74 -7.95
C ILE A 143 20.21 9.58 -9.20
N PRO A 144 20.89 9.27 -10.33
CA PRO A 144 20.62 9.94 -11.60
C PRO A 144 19.17 9.76 -12.06
N ASN A 145 18.60 10.79 -12.69
CA ASN A 145 17.21 10.74 -13.18
C ASN A 145 16.98 9.58 -14.15
N ALA A 146 17.97 9.21 -14.97
CA ALA A 146 17.89 8.07 -15.86
C ALA A 146 17.64 6.75 -15.08
N LEU A 147 18.33 6.57 -13.94
CA LEU A 147 18.14 5.37 -13.10
C LEU A 147 16.79 5.41 -12.39
N LYS A 148 16.34 6.58 -11.90
CA LYS A 148 14.98 6.75 -11.35
C LYS A 148 13.92 6.36 -12.36
N SER A 149 14.03 6.86 -13.60
CA SER A 149 13.11 6.51 -14.68
C SER A 149 13.17 5.02 -15.03
N GLY A 150 14.36 4.42 -14.99
CA GLY A 150 14.54 2.99 -15.21
C GLY A 150 13.87 2.13 -14.13
N ILE A 151 13.95 2.53 -12.86
CA ILE A 151 13.28 1.86 -11.74
C ILE A 151 11.75 1.92 -11.92
N ILE A 152 11.21 3.08 -12.21
CA ILE A 152 9.76 3.28 -12.45
C ILE A 152 9.29 2.43 -13.63
N LEU A 153 10.01 2.48 -14.74
CA LEU A 153 9.68 1.68 -15.93
C LEU A 153 9.78 0.18 -15.63
N GLY A 154 10.83 -0.23 -14.90
CA GLY A 154 11.02 -1.63 -14.50
C GLY A 154 9.87 -2.14 -13.62
N ALA A 155 9.42 -1.36 -12.65
CA ALA A 155 8.27 -1.69 -11.82
C ALA A 155 6.97 -1.80 -12.65
N ALA A 156 6.74 -0.88 -13.57
CA ALA A 156 5.58 -0.92 -14.46
C ALA A 156 5.61 -2.17 -15.38
N LEU A 157 6.76 -2.50 -15.96
CA LEU A 157 6.93 -3.70 -16.77
C LEU A 157 6.78 -4.99 -15.97
N ALA A 158 7.28 -5.03 -14.73
CA ALA A 158 7.12 -6.17 -13.84
C ALA A 158 5.63 -6.39 -13.49
N ALA A 159 4.89 -5.34 -13.16
CA ALA A 159 3.45 -5.42 -12.92
C ALA A 159 2.68 -5.87 -14.18
N PHE A 160 3.07 -5.36 -15.34
CA PHE A 160 2.47 -5.78 -16.62
C PHE A 160 2.74 -7.26 -16.90
N TYR A 161 3.99 -7.70 -16.71
CA TYR A 161 4.36 -9.11 -16.86
C TYR A 161 3.58 -10.02 -15.89
N GLN A 162 3.44 -9.60 -14.63
CA GLN A 162 2.67 -10.34 -13.62
C GLN A 162 1.22 -10.54 -14.05
N ILE A 163 0.55 -9.48 -14.50
CA ILE A 163 -0.89 -9.52 -14.85
C ILE A 163 -1.14 -10.29 -16.15
N PHE A 164 -0.31 -10.07 -17.17
CA PHE A 164 -0.59 -10.57 -18.52
C PHE A 164 0.09 -11.91 -18.86
N PHE A 165 1.10 -12.33 -18.07
CA PHE A 165 1.86 -13.54 -18.37
C PHE A 165 1.99 -14.49 -17.19
N SER A 166 2.39 -14.02 -16.00
CA SER A 166 2.68 -14.87 -14.85
C SER A 166 1.41 -15.41 -14.19
N ASP A 167 0.44 -14.55 -13.92
CA ASP A 167 -0.80 -14.86 -13.22
C ASP A 167 -2.04 -14.52 -14.09
N PHE A 168 -1.94 -14.78 -15.39
CA PHE A 168 -2.99 -14.45 -16.37
C PHE A 168 -4.37 -14.99 -15.96
N ASP A 169 -4.43 -16.25 -15.55
CA ASP A 169 -5.70 -16.91 -15.18
C ASP A 169 -6.34 -16.25 -13.95
N ARG A 170 -5.53 -15.77 -13.02
CA ARG A 170 -6.02 -15.09 -11.81
C ARG A 170 -6.56 -13.69 -12.11
N TYR A 171 -5.87 -12.92 -12.95
CA TYR A 171 -6.22 -11.51 -13.17
C TYR A 171 -7.14 -11.31 -14.36
N ILE A 172 -6.93 -12.03 -15.45
CA ILE A 172 -7.68 -11.85 -16.69
C ILE A 172 -8.58 -13.05 -16.97
N GLY A 173 -8.06 -14.26 -16.82
CA GLY A 173 -8.81 -15.48 -17.15
C GLY A 173 -10.04 -15.69 -16.27
N ALA A 174 -9.99 -15.33 -14.98
CA ALA A 174 -11.11 -15.48 -14.06
C ALA A 174 -12.26 -14.50 -14.36
N THR A 175 -11.95 -13.25 -14.77
CA THR A 175 -12.94 -12.18 -14.97
C THR A 175 -12.60 -11.32 -16.20
N PRO A 176 -12.55 -11.89 -17.42
CA PRO A 176 -12.03 -11.20 -18.60
C PRO A 176 -12.86 -9.97 -18.99
N VAL A 177 -14.18 -10.04 -18.91
CA VAL A 177 -15.05 -8.92 -19.30
C VAL A 177 -14.97 -7.79 -18.30
N ALA A 178 -14.96 -8.10 -16.99
CA ALA A 178 -14.78 -7.11 -15.95
C ALA A 178 -13.39 -6.44 -16.07
N MET A 179 -12.33 -7.22 -16.36
CA MET A 179 -10.97 -6.69 -16.51
C MET A 179 -10.84 -5.77 -17.74
N ILE A 180 -11.38 -6.16 -18.90
CA ILE A 180 -11.40 -5.30 -20.09
C ILE A 180 -12.19 -4.02 -19.82
N THR A 181 -13.30 -4.12 -19.09
CA THR A 181 -14.16 -2.99 -18.75
C THR A 181 -13.40 -2.00 -17.87
N ILE A 182 -12.76 -2.46 -16.77
CA ILE A 182 -12.02 -1.56 -15.89
C ILE A 182 -10.84 -0.90 -16.60
N LEU A 183 -10.06 -1.66 -17.37
CA LEU A 183 -8.93 -1.12 -18.13
C LEU A 183 -9.38 -0.06 -19.13
N THR A 184 -10.47 -0.30 -19.85
CA THR A 184 -11.01 0.64 -20.83
C THR A 184 -11.48 1.94 -20.15
N ILE A 185 -12.29 1.82 -19.10
CA ILE A 185 -12.84 3.00 -18.42
C ILE A 185 -11.74 3.79 -17.75
N CYS A 186 -10.86 3.14 -16.99
CA CYS A 186 -9.76 3.83 -16.31
C CYS A 186 -8.81 4.51 -17.31
N THR A 187 -8.52 3.87 -18.44
CA THR A 187 -7.70 4.48 -19.49
C THR A 187 -8.37 5.71 -20.09
N ILE A 188 -9.67 5.62 -20.38
CA ILE A 188 -10.42 6.76 -20.94
C ILE A 188 -10.51 7.90 -19.93
N THR A 189 -10.90 7.64 -18.70
CA THR A 189 -11.10 8.69 -17.69
C THR A 189 -9.80 9.37 -17.29
N THR A 190 -8.69 8.65 -17.28
CA THR A 190 -7.40 9.18 -16.82
C THR A 190 -6.56 9.80 -17.94
N PHE A 191 -6.50 9.16 -19.11
CA PHE A 191 -5.52 9.53 -20.15
C PHE A 191 -6.13 10.14 -21.40
N SER A 192 -7.45 9.97 -21.66
CA SER A 192 -8.06 10.45 -22.90
C SER A 192 -8.20 11.97 -22.92
N GLU A 193 -7.48 12.66 -23.80
CA GLU A 193 -7.63 14.09 -24.03
C GLU A 193 -9.05 14.51 -24.47
N PRO A 194 -9.75 13.79 -25.37
CA PRO A 194 -11.15 14.06 -25.67
C PRO A 194 -12.05 14.02 -24.44
N PHE A 195 -11.85 13.02 -23.56
CA PHE A 195 -12.63 12.94 -22.32
C PHE A 195 -12.35 14.13 -21.39
N LYS A 196 -11.07 14.51 -21.19
CA LYS A 196 -10.69 15.66 -20.36
C LYS A 196 -11.30 16.97 -20.88
N ARG A 197 -11.30 17.18 -22.20
CA ARG A 197 -11.95 18.34 -22.84
C ARG A 197 -13.46 18.34 -22.65
N LEU A 198 -14.10 17.17 -22.68
CA LEU A 198 -15.54 17.05 -22.44
C LEU A 198 -15.89 17.25 -20.97
N ALA A 199 -15.09 16.70 -20.08
CA ALA A 199 -15.20 16.84 -18.63
C ALA A 199 -15.04 18.29 -18.16
N SER A 200 -14.17 19.08 -18.80
CA SER A 200 -14.02 20.49 -18.49
C SER A 200 -15.27 21.34 -18.87
N LYS A 201 -16.11 20.86 -19.77
CA LYS A 201 -17.34 21.53 -20.21
C LYS A 201 -18.62 21.01 -19.56
N ASN A 202 -18.57 19.79 -19.01
CA ASN A 202 -19.72 19.12 -18.44
C ASN A 202 -19.45 18.75 -16.96
N ARG A 203 -20.23 19.35 -16.05
CA ARG A 203 -20.08 19.15 -14.60
C ARG A 203 -20.14 17.68 -14.18
N PHE A 204 -21.03 16.89 -14.78
CA PHE A 204 -21.18 15.47 -14.47
C PHE A 204 -19.95 14.67 -14.87
N LEU A 205 -19.45 14.88 -16.09
CA LEU A 205 -18.20 14.24 -16.55
C LEU A 205 -16.98 14.73 -15.78
N GLY A 206 -16.99 16.00 -15.34
CA GLY A 206 -15.97 16.55 -14.44
C GLY A 206 -15.92 15.82 -13.09
N ILE A 207 -17.09 15.51 -12.51
CA ILE A 207 -17.17 14.70 -11.29
C ILE A 207 -16.63 13.30 -11.54
N ILE A 208 -17.05 12.62 -12.63
CA ILE A 208 -16.53 11.29 -12.98
C ILE A 208 -15.01 11.30 -13.12
N GLY A 209 -14.45 12.29 -13.81
CA GLY A 209 -13.00 12.44 -13.96
C GLY A 209 -12.26 12.69 -12.64
N SER A 210 -12.91 13.40 -11.69
CA SER A 210 -12.33 13.66 -10.36
C SER A 210 -12.35 12.43 -9.43
N LEU A 211 -13.15 11.42 -9.73
CA LEU A 211 -13.24 10.17 -8.95
C LEU A 211 -12.13 9.17 -9.28
N GLY A 212 -11.18 9.51 -10.17
CA GLY A 212 -10.02 8.68 -10.50
C GLY A 212 -10.41 7.30 -11.03
N LEU A 213 -9.97 6.23 -10.35
CA LEU A 213 -10.25 4.84 -10.77
C LEU A 213 -11.63 4.32 -10.34
N LEU A 214 -12.31 5.00 -9.42
CA LEU A 214 -13.58 4.55 -8.85
C LEU A 214 -14.66 4.22 -9.89
N PRO A 215 -14.91 5.05 -10.92
CA PRO A 215 -15.90 4.71 -11.95
C PRO A 215 -15.60 3.41 -12.67
N GLY A 216 -14.31 3.14 -12.94
CA GLY A 216 -13.86 1.89 -13.55
C GLY A 216 -14.18 0.69 -12.67
N PHE A 217 -13.85 0.75 -11.38
CA PHE A 217 -14.17 -0.32 -10.43
C PHE A 217 -15.66 -0.59 -10.33
N LEU A 218 -16.49 0.43 -10.13
CA LEU A 218 -17.93 0.26 -9.97
C LEU A 218 -18.59 -0.32 -11.22
N ILE A 219 -18.25 0.20 -12.39
CA ILE A 219 -18.84 -0.27 -13.66
C ILE A 219 -18.34 -1.68 -13.98
N ALA A 220 -17.05 -1.97 -13.81
CA ALA A 220 -16.51 -3.30 -14.05
C ALA A 220 -17.12 -4.35 -13.12
N THR A 221 -17.31 -4.03 -11.85
CA THR A 221 -17.96 -4.91 -10.88
C THR A 221 -19.41 -5.19 -11.30
N LEU A 222 -20.16 -4.16 -11.71
CA LEU A 222 -21.53 -4.32 -12.18
C LEU A 222 -21.58 -5.16 -13.46
N VAL A 223 -20.72 -4.88 -14.44
CA VAL A 223 -20.68 -5.62 -15.70
C VAL A 223 -20.27 -7.07 -15.44
N GLY A 224 -19.23 -7.32 -14.65
CA GLY A 224 -18.79 -8.67 -14.27
C GLY A 224 -19.89 -9.47 -13.56
N PHE A 225 -20.68 -8.83 -12.70
CA PHE A 225 -21.86 -9.45 -12.09
C PHE A 225 -22.94 -9.79 -13.13
N LEU A 226 -23.25 -8.87 -14.04
CA LEU A 226 -24.27 -9.09 -15.06
C LEU A 226 -23.93 -10.20 -16.06
N VAL A 227 -22.64 -10.39 -16.35
CA VAL A 227 -22.18 -11.47 -17.24
C VAL A 227 -21.86 -12.78 -16.49
N GLY A 228 -22.03 -12.80 -15.16
CA GLY A 228 -21.80 -13.99 -14.34
C GLY A 228 -20.34 -14.31 -14.02
N GLU A 229 -19.42 -13.38 -14.27
CA GLU A 229 -18.00 -13.52 -13.89
C GLU A 229 -17.78 -13.25 -12.40
N ILE A 230 -18.60 -12.38 -11.80
CA ILE A 230 -18.53 -12.00 -10.36
C ILE A 230 -19.80 -12.46 -9.68
N ASN A 231 -19.65 -13.23 -8.62
CA ASN A 231 -20.75 -13.64 -7.76
C ASN A 231 -20.56 -12.99 -6.39
N PHE A 232 -21.65 -12.40 -5.86
CA PHE A 232 -21.65 -11.85 -4.51
C PHE A 232 -22.28 -12.88 -3.55
N ASP A 233 -21.48 -13.36 -2.62
CA ASP A 233 -21.97 -14.07 -1.44
C ASP A 233 -22.08 -13.06 -0.29
N ILE A 234 -23.23 -12.35 -0.26
CA ILE A 234 -23.48 -11.31 0.74
C ILE A 234 -24.08 -11.96 1.98
N GLN A 235 -23.25 -12.16 2.99
CA GLN A 235 -23.68 -12.60 4.31
C GLN A 235 -23.94 -11.37 5.18
N SER A 236 -25.16 -11.26 5.72
CA SER A 236 -25.48 -10.19 6.68
C SER A 236 -25.02 -10.58 8.08
N GLY A 237 -24.21 -9.73 8.71
CA GLY A 237 -23.74 -9.94 10.06
C GLY A 237 -22.77 -8.86 10.51
N PHE A 238 -22.52 -8.80 11.82
CA PHE A 238 -21.44 -8.02 12.38
C PHE A 238 -20.24 -8.94 12.61
N ILE A 239 -19.14 -8.72 11.90
CA ILE A 239 -17.88 -9.38 12.18
C ILE A 239 -17.13 -8.48 13.16
N PHE A 240 -16.93 -8.98 14.38
CA PHE A 240 -15.98 -8.37 15.30
C PHE A 240 -14.61 -8.99 15.01
N PRO A 241 -13.64 -8.21 14.45
CA PRO A 241 -12.33 -8.74 14.16
C PRO A 241 -11.67 -9.27 15.45
N PRO A 242 -11.27 -10.55 15.50
CA PRO A 242 -10.71 -11.17 16.72
C PRO A 242 -9.23 -10.76 16.91
N VAL A 243 -9.00 -9.49 17.24
CA VAL A 243 -7.65 -8.90 17.36
C VAL A 243 -6.80 -9.62 18.40
N ASN A 244 -7.39 -10.03 19.54
CA ASN A 244 -6.65 -10.76 20.56
C ASN A 244 -6.20 -12.14 20.08
N GLU A 245 -7.06 -12.88 19.38
CA GLU A 245 -6.70 -14.17 18.81
C GLU A 245 -5.57 -14.03 17.78
N VAL A 246 -5.65 -13.00 16.93
CA VAL A 246 -4.57 -12.73 15.96
C VAL A 246 -3.26 -12.41 16.66
N TYR A 247 -3.29 -11.60 17.72
CA TYR A 247 -2.11 -11.34 18.51
C TYR A 247 -1.51 -12.63 19.09
N ASP A 248 -2.35 -13.48 19.68
CA ASP A 248 -1.91 -14.76 20.28
C ASP A 248 -1.34 -15.74 19.25
N LEU A 249 -1.82 -15.67 18.00
CA LEU A 249 -1.43 -16.58 16.91
C LEU A 249 -0.25 -16.09 16.07
N THR A 250 0.08 -14.80 16.11
CA THR A 250 1.01 -14.21 15.16
C THR A 250 2.11 -13.35 15.78
N SER A 251 1.87 -12.81 16.99
CA SER A 251 2.85 -11.94 17.64
C SER A 251 4.07 -12.72 18.13
N PRO A 252 5.30 -12.23 17.90
CA PRO A 252 6.51 -12.83 18.46
C PRO A 252 6.53 -12.92 19.99
N PHE A 253 5.71 -12.13 20.67
CA PHE A 253 5.56 -12.23 22.12
C PHE A 253 4.70 -13.41 22.57
N SER A 254 3.90 -13.96 21.66
CA SER A 254 3.02 -15.12 21.92
C SER A 254 3.55 -16.42 21.34
N ILE A 255 4.20 -16.35 20.14
CA ILE A 255 4.68 -17.52 19.39
C ILE A 255 6.20 -17.67 19.42
N ASP A 256 6.90 -16.95 20.30
CA ASP A 256 8.35 -16.78 20.36
C ASP A 256 8.98 -15.96 19.24
N PHE A 257 10.10 -15.33 19.57
CA PHE A 257 10.87 -14.53 18.60
C PHE A 257 11.57 -15.43 17.58
N PRO A 258 11.75 -14.92 16.34
CA PRO A 258 12.43 -15.66 15.29
C PRO A 258 13.82 -16.13 15.73
N PRO A 259 14.18 -17.39 15.49
CA PRO A 259 15.56 -17.87 15.65
C PRO A 259 16.54 -17.06 14.78
N PRO A 260 17.81 -16.89 15.22
CA PRO A 260 18.81 -16.14 14.44
C PRO A 260 19.00 -16.61 12.99
N ALA A 261 18.79 -17.89 12.73
CA ALA A 261 18.89 -18.47 11.38
C ALA A 261 17.87 -17.85 10.41
N TYR A 262 16.66 -17.52 10.89
CA TYR A 262 15.61 -16.97 10.03
C TYR A 262 15.96 -15.59 9.48
N TYR A 263 16.64 -14.76 10.28
CA TYR A 263 17.14 -13.47 9.83
C TYR A 263 18.12 -13.62 8.68
N VAL A 264 19.04 -14.59 8.75
CA VAL A 264 20.01 -14.85 7.68
C VAL A 264 19.30 -15.29 6.38
N GLU A 265 18.28 -16.13 6.52
CA GLU A 265 17.54 -16.66 5.37
C GLU A 265 16.68 -15.60 4.67
N VAL A 266 16.06 -14.67 5.43
CA VAL A 266 15.22 -13.62 4.84
C VAL A 266 15.98 -12.39 4.40
N LEU A 267 17.22 -12.21 4.79
CA LEU A 267 18.03 -11.02 4.48
C LEU A 267 18.05 -10.65 2.98
N PRO A 268 18.25 -11.59 2.02
CA PRO A 268 18.19 -11.26 0.61
C PRO A 268 16.84 -10.68 0.19
N LEU A 269 15.74 -11.24 0.73
CA LEU A 269 14.38 -10.80 0.44
C LEU A 269 14.12 -9.41 1.01
N VAL A 270 14.61 -9.14 2.21
CA VAL A 270 14.52 -7.83 2.87
C VAL A 270 15.28 -6.75 2.11
N VAL A 271 16.49 -7.07 1.62
CA VAL A 271 17.27 -6.13 0.79
C VAL A 271 16.56 -5.82 -0.52
N ILE A 272 16.00 -6.83 -1.20
CA ILE A 272 15.19 -6.62 -2.41
C ILE A 272 13.94 -5.79 -2.07
N GLY A 273 13.26 -6.10 -0.96
CA GLY A 273 12.11 -5.34 -0.48
C GLY A 273 12.45 -3.85 -0.26
N TYR A 274 13.61 -3.54 0.32
CA TYR A 274 14.06 -2.16 0.46
C TYR A 274 14.35 -1.48 -0.89
N LEU A 275 14.93 -2.17 -1.85
CA LEU A 275 15.16 -1.60 -3.19
C LEU A 275 13.84 -1.27 -3.89
N LEU A 276 12.80 -2.09 -3.69
CA LEU A 276 11.46 -1.83 -4.21
C LEU A 276 10.81 -0.63 -3.51
N LEU A 277 10.87 -0.56 -2.18
CA LEU A 277 10.42 0.60 -1.40
C LEU A 277 11.14 1.88 -1.82
N PHE A 278 12.42 1.78 -2.11
CA PHE A 278 13.19 2.91 -2.60
C PHE A 278 12.63 3.44 -3.93
N GLY A 279 12.22 2.56 -4.85
CA GLY A 279 11.50 2.93 -6.07
C GLY A 279 10.22 3.70 -5.78
N ASP A 280 9.45 3.28 -4.78
CA ASP A 280 8.24 3.95 -4.33
C ASP A 280 8.53 5.35 -3.76
N PHE A 281 9.57 5.54 -2.97
CA PHE A 281 9.98 6.86 -2.48
C PHE A 281 10.34 7.82 -3.63
N VAL A 282 11.05 7.33 -4.62
CA VAL A 282 11.41 8.12 -5.81
C VAL A 282 10.17 8.53 -6.57
N THR A 283 9.31 7.56 -6.89
CA THR A 283 8.10 7.79 -7.69
C THR A 283 7.11 8.68 -6.94
N GLY A 284 6.86 8.39 -5.66
CA GLY A 284 5.97 9.19 -4.82
C GLY A 284 6.42 10.63 -4.67
N THR A 285 7.73 10.85 -4.54
CA THR A 285 8.29 12.19 -4.47
C THR A 285 8.02 12.99 -5.76
N GLU A 286 8.19 12.39 -6.93
CA GLU A 286 7.94 13.07 -8.20
C GLU A 286 6.44 13.33 -8.43
N ILE A 287 5.58 12.38 -8.09
CA ILE A 287 4.12 12.57 -8.16
C ILE A 287 3.66 13.70 -7.22
N LEU A 288 4.16 13.75 -5.98
CA LEU A 288 3.81 14.82 -5.04
C LEU A 288 4.30 16.18 -5.48
N LYS A 289 5.50 16.28 -6.07
CA LYS A 289 5.99 17.54 -6.66
C LYS A 289 5.10 18.02 -7.79
N ASP A 290 4.56 17.11 -8.59
CA ASP A 290 3.63 17.46 -9.67
C ASP A 290 2.25 17.84 -9.12
N ALA A 291 1.74 17.10 -8.16
CA ALA A 291 0.48 17.41 -7.45
C ALA A 291 0.54 18.79 -6.76
N GLN A 292 1.67 19.16 -6.16
CA GLN A 292 1.86 20.46 -5.52
C GLN A 292 1.63 21.64 -6.46
N LYS A 293 1.95 21.49 -7.74
CA LYS A 293 1.72 22.55 -8.75
C LYS A 293 0.21 22.86 -8.92
N ASN A 294 -0.63 21.86 -8.70
CA ASN A 294 -2.08 21.94 -8.82
C ASN A 294 -2.79 22.27 -7.49
N ARG A 295 -2.04 22.30 -6.37
CA ARG A 295 -2.54 22.53 -5.02
C ARG A 295 -1.81 23.70 -4.34
N PRO A 296 -1.99 24.95 -4.82
CA PRO A 296 -1.37 26.12 -4.21
C PRO A 296 -1.94 26.46 -2.82
N ASP A 297 -3.04 25.83 -2.46
CA ASP A 297 -3.74 25.98 -1.18
C ASP A 297 -3.14 25.13 -0.04
N GLU A 298 -2.12 24.32 -0.33
CA GLU A 298 -1.48 23.46 0.66
C GLU A 298 0.04 23.43 0.43
N VAL A 299 0.82 23.36 1.51
CA VAL A 299 2.27 23.17 1.45
C VAL A 299 2.60 21.73 1.77
N ILE A 300 3.15 21.02 0.79
CA ILE A 300 3.60 19.64 0.93
C ILE A 300 5.11 19.64 1.16
N ASN A 301 5.54 19.29 2.36
CA ASN A 301 6.96 19.14 2.68
C ASN A 301 7.36 17.67 2.60
N ILE A 302 8.08 17.31 1.56
CA ILE A 302 8.58 15.96 1.33
C ILE A 302 9.94 15.83 2.03
N ASP A 303 9.96 15.12 3.15
CA ASP A 303 11.18 14.78 3.89
C ASP A 303 11.39 13.27 3.88
N ILE A 304 12.36 12.82 3.08
CA ILE A 304 12.65 11.41 2.88
C ILE A 304 13.14 10.73 4.16
N ASN A 305 13.88 11.43 5.03
CA ASN A 305 14.31 10.85 6.30
C ASN A 305 13.14 10.69 7.27
N ARG A 306 12.21 11.67 7.29
CA ARG A 306 10.95 11.54 8.03
C ARG A 306 10.14 10.37 7.53
N ALA A 307 10.06 10.18 6.21
CA ALA A 307 9.38 9.05 5.58
C ALA A 307 10.01 7.71 6.02
N HIS A 308 11.32 7.56 5.94
CA HIS A 308 12.01 6.35 6.41
C HIS A 308 11.69 6.08 7.89
N ASN A 309 11.83 7.07 8.76
CA ASN A 309 11.56 6.89 10.19
C ASN A 309 10.09 6.54 10.47
N SER A 310 9.15 7.18 9.77
CA SER A 310 7.73 6.87 9.86
C SER A 310 7.44 5.43 9.45
N VAL A 311 7.95 5.02 8.29
CA VAL A 311 7.82 3.65 7.77
C VAL A 311 8.47 2.64 8.72
N GLY A 312 9.67 2.93 9.21
CA GLY A 312 10.37 2.05 10.13
C GLY A 312 9.62 1.82 11.44
N ILE A 313 9.12 2.89 12.09
CA ILE A 313 8.35 2.78 13.34
C ILE A 313 7.08 1.95 13.12
N ARG A 314 6.35 2.19 12.02
CA ARG A 314 5.12 1.45 11.70
C ARG A 314 5.38 -0.04 11.46
N ASN A 315 6.46 -0.37 10.73
CA ASN A 315 6.85 -1.77 10.52
C ASN A 315 7.32 -2.44 11.82
N LEU A 316 8.00 -1.72 12.70
CA LEU A 316 8.38 -2.25 14.01
C LEU A 316 7.14 -2.61 14.85
N LEU A 317 6.16 -1.72 14.90
CA LEU A 317 4.91 -2.00 15.60
C LEU A 317 4.18 -3.17 14.95
N GLY A 318 4.13 -3.23 13.61
CA GLY A 318 3.58 -4.38 12.89
C GLY A 318 4.30 -5.68 13.23
N ALA A 319 5.64 -5.66 13.23
CA ALA A 319 6.45 -6.85 13.52
C ALA A 319 6.17 -7.48 14.88
N VAL A 320 5.80 -6.68 15.89
CA VAL A 320 5.58 -7.14 17.26
C VAL A 320 4.12 -7.38 17.59
N VAL A 321 3.18 -6.74 16.89
CA VAL A 321 1.74 -6.89 17.15
C VAL A 321 1.12 -7.94 16.25
N ASN A 322 1.38 -7.83 14.96
CA ASN A 322 0.88 -8.71 13.91
C ASN A 322 1.81 -8.58 12.70
N PRO A 323 2.86 -9.41 12.61
CA PRO A 323 3.73 -9.41 11.46
C PRO A 323 2.95 -9.87 10.22
N PHE A 324 2.57 -8.90 9.42
CA PHE A 324 1.78 -9.08 8.22
C PHE A 324 2.49 -8.38 7.09
N PHE A 325 3.24 -9.04 6.32
CA PHE A 325 4.11 -8.53 5.26
C PHE A 325 4.84 -7.22 5.59
N PRO A 326 6.07 -7.00 5.11
CA PRO A 326 6.71 -5.70 5.20
C PRO A 326 5.80 -4.70 4.51
N THR A 327 5.09 -3.94 5.31
CA THR A 327 4.16 -2.95 4.86
C THR A 327 4.91 -1.66 4.65
N GLN A 328 4.55 -0.89 3.67
CA GLN A 328 4.87 0.52 3.56
C GLN A 328 5.64 0.86 2.28
N GLY A 329 4.98 0.61 1.17
CA GLY A 329 5.28 1.38 -0.02
C GLY A 329 4.86 2.83 0.17
N ALA A 330 5.52 3.73 -0.53
CA ALA A 330 5.17 5.14 -0.54
C ALA A 330 4.14 5.46 -1.64
N LEU A 331 3.61 4.46 -2.33
CA LEU A 331 2.72 4.63 -3.49
C LEU A 331 1.69 3.54 -3.63
N TRP A 332 0.51 4.03 -3.89
CA TRP A 332 -0.62 3.33 -4.51
C TRP A 332 -1.32 4.23 -5.48
#